data_4e56d8b58a09bebf5dc6adc113099ee4
#
_entry.id   4e56d8b58a09bebf5dc6adc113099ee4
#
_cell.length_a   1.000
_cell.length_b   1.000
_cell.length_c   1.000
_cell.angle_alpha   90.00
_cell.angle_beta   90.00
_cell.angle_gamma   90.00
#
_symmetry.space_group_name_H-M   'P 1'
#
loop_
_entity.id
_entity.type
_entity.pdbx_description
1 polymer ?
#
loop_
_entity_poly.entity_id
_entity_poly.type
_entity_poly.pdbx_seq_one_letter_code
_entity_poly.pdbx_strand_id
1 'polypeptide(L)'
;MAQRSGMLKIAAVAGVAAVLLVGNSPASAETIKIGVISTYSGPMATLGEEIDHGLSLYVKTHEKDLPPGVKVELIKRDDTGPIPDVAKRLAQELVTRDHVQFLIGVVWTPCGLAICPIANEAKVPFVSTNAAGVTMPRLTPYFARTSFTLWQVALPIGKWAAQHGYKRAYVAVSDFAPGHEAGDAFTKGFTDGGGTIIGNVAFPLQNPDFVPFLQRAKDAKPDVLFLWVPAGPQATQAMKAYNDLGLKNAKVTVVSTQDLVPDEQLPLMGNTPLGLITSGTYTTAANRPANKAFLAAWNKEYGNALIPDFMAVDSWDGMNMLFDVIKQTKGKFTADQAMAIIKHWKDANSPRGPISIDPDTRDIVQNVYIRRVETVNGKLANVEFDTIPNVKDPWKEMHPAQ
;
A
#
# COMPACT_ATOMS: atom_id res chain seq x y z
N MET A 1 -62.33 31.15 86.64
CA MET A 1 -62.10 32.23 85.70
C MET A 1 -60.82 31.83 84.96
N ALA A 2 -60.95 31.35 83.78
CA ALA A 2 -59.88 30.65 83.07
C ALA A 2 -59.23 31.57 82.07
N GLN A 3 -57.89 31.69 82.11
CA GLN A 3 -57.05 32.25 81.07
C GLN A 3 -56.50 31.13 80.16
N ARG A 4 -56.80 31.19 78.89
CA ARG A 4 -56.26 30.32 77.90
C ARG A 4 -55.06 31.03 77.21
N SER A 5 -53.89 30.51 77.39
CA SER A 5 -52.68 30.91 76.65
C SER A 5 -52.63 30.17 75.35
N GLY A 6 -52.55 30.90 74.23
CA GLY A 6 -52.36 30.35 72.91
C GLY A 6 -50.90 30.15 72.61
N MET A 7 -50.50 28.92 72.28
CA MET A 7 -49.15 28.59 71.76
C MET A 7 -49.12 28.70 70.26
N LEU A 8 -48.27 29.60 69.79
CA LEU A 8 -47.94 29.76 68.35
C LEU A 8 -46.96 28.69 67.95
N LYS A 9 -47.36 27.80 67.04
CA LYS A 9 -46.45 26.80 66.43
C LYS A 9 -45.77 27.39 65.20
N ILE A 10 -44.50 27.62 65.29
CA ILE A 10 -43.65 27.96 64.12
C ILE A 10 -43.27 26.65 63.41
N ALA A 11 -43.74 26.45 62.18
CA ALA A 11 -43.34 25.34 61.33
C ALA A 11 -42.07 25.74 60.55
N ALA A 12 -40.95 25.11 60.87
CA ALA A 12 -39.70 25.22 60.10
C ALA A 12 -39.80 24.37 58.86
N VAL A 13 -39.83 25.00 57.68
CA VAL A 13 -39.72 24.33 56.40
C VAL A 13 -38.26 24.12 56.11
N ALA A 14 -37.77 22.88 56.28
CA ALA A 14 -36.43 22.44 55.83
C ALA A 14 -36.44 22.14 54.33
N GLY A 15 -35.96 23.11 53.52
CA GLY A 15 -35.70 22.88 52.07
C GLY A 15 -34.49 21.97 51.84
N VAL A 16 -34.73 20.74 51.41
CA VAL A 16 -33.67 19.81 50.93
C VAL A 16 -33.28 20.22 49.52
N ALA A 17 -32.16 20.93 49.36
CA ALA A 17 -31.54 21.15 48.07
C ALA A 17 -30.87 19.84 47.60
N ALA A 18 -31.53 19.10 46.71
CA ALA A 18 -30.94 17.98 46.01
C ALA A 18 -29.93 18.49 44.98
N VAL A 19 -28.65 18.51 45.31
CA VAL A 19 -27.57 18.73 44.38
C VAL A 19 -27.48 17.49 43.47
N LEU A 20 -28.00 17.60 42.24
CA LEU A 20 -27.78 16.64 41.19
C LEU A 20 -26.27 16.68 40.84
N LEU A 21 -25.49 15.82 41.47
CA LEU A 21 -24.16 15.44 40.98
C LEU A 21 -24.37 14.73 39.64
N VAL A 22 -24.32 15.49 38.55
CA VAL A 22 -24.11 14.91 37.19
C VAL A 22 -22.72 14.28 37.22
N GLY A 23 -22.69 13.01 37.56
CA GLY A 23 -21.48 12.21 37.49
C GLY A 23 -21.03 12.21 36.06
N ASN A 24 -19.95 12.93 35.75
CA ASN A 24 -19.16 12.67 34.56
C ASN A 24 -18.60 11.24 34.70
N SER A 25 -19.36 10.24 34.27
CA SER A 25 -18.77 8.91 34.00
C SER A 25 -17.67 9.14 32.99
N PRO A 26 -16.42 8.71 33.27
CA PRO A 26 -15.39 8.76 32.26
C PRO A 26 -15.92 8.02 31.04
N ALA A 27 -16.00 8.71 29.90
CA ALA A 27 -16.37 8.05 28.65
C ALA A 27 -15.45 6.84 28.50
N SER A 28 -16.04 5.64 28.47
CA SER A 28 -15.28 4.42 28.23
C SER A 28 -14.45 4.64 26.97
N ALA A 29 -13.13 4.49 27.07
CA ALA A 29 -12.25 4.64 25.93
C ALA A 29 -12.69 3.64 24.84
N GLU A 30 -13.08 4.13 23.67
CA GLU A 30 -13.45 3.27 22.55
C GLU A 30 -12.16 2.84 21.83
N THR A 31 -11.91 1.54 21.80
CA THR A 31 -10.74 0.99 21.11
C THR A 31 -11.16 0.50 19.74
N ILE A 32 -10.64 1.14 18.69
CA ILE A 32 -10.79 0.72 17.31
C ILE A 32 -9.69 -0.30 17.01
N LYS A 33 -10.07 -1.55 16.80
CA LYS A 33 -9.18 -2.64 16.47
C LYS A 33 -9.01 -2.76 14.97
N ILE A 34 -7.78 -2.74 14.51
CA ILE A 34 -7.40 -2.88 13.10
C ILE A 34 -6.59 -4.15 12.95
N GLY A 35 -7.12 -5.13 12.22
CA GLY A 35 -6.43 -6.38 11.90
C GLY A 35 -5.43 -6.16 10.78
N VAL A 36 -4.16 -6.43 11.04
CA VAL A 36 -3.08 -6.34 10.07
C VAL A 36 -2.66 -7.75 9.66
N ILE A 37 -2.76 -8.06 8.37
CA ILE A 37 -2.25 -9.32 7.80
C ILE A 37 -1.09 -8.96 6.88
N SER A 38 0.10 -9.49 7.17
CA SER A 38 1.29 -9.24 6.36
C SER A 38 2.29 -10.38 6.54
N THR A 39 3.35 -10.38 5.75
CA THR A 39 4.39 -11.41 5.77
C THR A 39 5.49 -11.00 6.74
N TYR A 40 5.54 -11.59 7.93
CA TYR A 40 6.55 -11.26 8.96
C TYR A 40 7.62 -12.32 9.14
N SER A 41 7.55 -13.42 8.39
CA SER A 41 8.53 -14.50 8.44
C SER A 41 8.94 -14.98 7.06
N GLY A 42 10.04 -15.76 7.01
CA GLY A 42 10.57 -16.30 5.76
C GLY A 42 11.41 -15.30 4.93
N PRO A 43 11.78 -15.70 3.69
CA PRO A 43 12.71 -14.91 2.86
C PRO A 43 12.20 -13.54 2.44
N MET A 44 10.89 -13.28 2.54
CA MET A 44 10.24 -12.05 2.10
C MET A 44 9.68 -11.24 3.28
N ALA A 45 10.15 -11.50 4.50
CA ALA A 45 9.67 -10.82 5.72
C ALA A 45 9.87 -9.29 5.66
N THR A 46 10.90 -8.82 4.99
CA THR A 46 11.17 -7.37 4.81
C THR A 46 10.00 -6.62 4.18
N LEU A 47 9.21 -7.27 3.29
CA LEU A 47 8.03 -6.64 2.67
C LEU A 47 6.93 -6.37 3.71
N GLY A 48 6.72 -7.33 4.62
CA GLY A 48 5.77 -7.17 5.72
C GLY A 48 6.22 -6.16 6.76
N GLU A 49 7.53 -6.09 7.01
CA GLU A 49 8.13 -5.11 7.91
C GLU A 49 7.95 -3.67 7.37
N GLU A 50 8.13 -3.44 6.08
CA GLU A 50 7.88 -2.13 5.45
C GLU A 50 6.43 -1.67 5.63
N ILE A 51 5.46 -2.56 5.38
CA ILE A 51 4.04 -2.30 5.62
C ILE A 51 3.83 -1.95 7.10
N ASP A 52 4.33 -2.76 8.01
CA ASP A 52 4.16 -2.59 9.45
C ASP A 52 4.75 -1.28 9.97
N HIS A 53 5.94 -0.93 9.50
CA HIS A 53 6.60 0.32 9.87
C HIS A 53 5.79 1.54 9.42
N GLY A 54 5.24 1.52 8.19
CA GLY A 54 4.38 2.59 7.70
C GLY A 54 3.11 2.77 8.54
N LEU A 55 2.40 1.67 8.82
CA LEU A 55 1.20 1.67 9.67
C LEU A 55 1.50 2.16 11.09
N SER A 56 2.53 1.59 11.72
CA SER A 56 2.91 1.87 13.12
C SER A 56 3.40 3.32 13.29
N LEU A 57 4.16 3.82 12.32
CA LEU A 57 4.65 5.20 12.34
C LEU A 57 3.48 6.20 12.26
N TYR A 58 2.49 5.93 11.37
CA TYR A 58 1.32 6.80 11.26
C TYR A 58 0.55 6.86 12.59
N VAL A 59 0.22 5.70 13.16
CA VAL A 59 -0.47 5.62 14.45
C VAL A 59 0.29 6.41 15.51
N LYS A 60 1.59 6.16 15.67
CA LYS A 60 2.43 6.80 16.70
C LYS A 60 2.48 8.31 16.56
N THR A 61 2.56 8.83 15.34
CA THR A 61 2.71 10.27 15.09
C THR A 61 1.40 11.04 15.12
N HIS A 62 0.24 10.36 14.91
CA HIS A 62 -1.09 10.96 14.81
C HIS A 62 -2.08 10.50 15.90
N GLU A 63 -1.64 9.72 16.90
CA GLU A 63 -2.52 9.26 17.99
C GLU A 63 -3.28 10.42 18.66
N LYS A 64 -2.64 11.56 18.84
CA LYS A 64 -3.25 12.77 19.42
C LYS A 64 -4.31 13.43 18.56
N ASP A 65 -4.39 13.09 17.27
CA ASP A 65 -5.39 13.62 16.33
C ASP A 65 -6.70 12.84 16.40
N LEU A 66 -6.74 11.74 17.15
CA LEU A 66 -7.94 10.96 17.38
C LEU A 66 -8.93 11.70 18.29
N PRO A 67 -10.23 11.44 18.14
CA PRO A 67 -11.25 12.00 19.04
C PRO A 67 -10.97 11.64 20.51
N PRO A 68 -11.31 12.51 21.46
CA PRO A 68 -11.13 12.23 22.88
C PRO A 68 -11.74 10.89 23.30
N GLY A 69 -10.96 10.05 23.97
CA GLY A 69 -11.39 8.75 24.44
C GLY A 69 -11.37 7.65 23.38
N VAL A 70 -10.94 7.92 22.15
CA VAL A 70 -10.74 6.92 21.10
C VAL A 70 -9.27 6.51 21.05
N LYS A 71 -9.03 5.20 20.91
CA LYS A 71 -7.69 4.60 20.70
C LYS A 71 -7.70 3.67 19.51
N VAL A 72 -6.55 3.48 18.89
CA VAL A 72 -6.34 2.49 17.83
C VAL A 72 -5.43 1.37 18.35
N GLU A 73 -5.82 0.14 18.09
CA GLU A 73 -5.05 -1.06 18.38
C GLU A 73 -4.79 -1.83 17.09
N LEU A 74 -3.52 -2.11 16.78
CA LEU A 74 -3.11 -2.94 15.65
C LEU A 74 -2.94 -4.39 16.10
N ILE A 75 -3.76 -5.30 15.54
CA ILE A 75 -3.68 -6.74 15.81
C ILE A 75 -3.03 -7.42 14.62
N LYS A 76 -1.75 -7.77 14.77
CA LYS A 76 -0.91 -8.26 13.68
C LYS A 76 -0.98 -9.78 13.54
N ARG A 77 -0.97 -10.27 12.30
CA ARG A 77 -0.95 -11.70 11.93
C ARG A 77 0.03 -11.92 10.77
N ASP A 78 0.83 -12.97 10.90
CA ASP A 78 1.81 -13.39 9.89
C ASP A 78 1.18 -14.40 8.92
N ASP A 79 1.09 -14.04 7.63
CA ASP A 79 0.61 -14.94 6.57
C ASP A 79 1.72 -15.89 6.05
N THR A 80 2.96 -15.71 6.52
CA THR A 80 4.14 -16.52 6.20
C THR A 80 4.54 -16.57 4.72
N GLY A 81 3.89 -15.76 3.86
CA GLY A 81 4.15 -15.70 2.42
C GLY A 81 2.90 -15.79 1.55
N PRO A 82 3.02 -16.10 0.25
CA PRO A 82 1.89 -16.15 -0.69
C PRO A 82 1.02 -17.40 -0.50
N ILE A 83 0.46 -17.59 0.71
CA ILE A 83 -0.33 -18.77 1.10
C ILE A 83 -1.79 -18.36 1.38
N PRO A 84 -2.70 -18.45 0.38
CA PRO A 84 -4.07 -17.95 0.48
C PRO A 84 -4.87 -18.54 1.64
N ASP A 85 -4.72 -19.84 1.92
CA ASP A 85 -5.46 -20.52 2.99
C ASP A 85 -5.06 -20.01 4.38
N VAL A 86 -3.77 -19.68 4.57
CA VAL A 86 -3.30 -19.07 5.82
C VAL A 86 -3.91 -17.68 5.98
N ALA A 87 -3.82 -16.84 4.95
CA ALA A 87 -4.38 -15.49 4.98
C ALA A 87 -5.90 -15.50 5.23
N LYS A 88 -6.63 -16.41 4.58
CA LYS A 88 -8.07 -16.61 4.79
C LYS A 88 -8.40 -16.94 6.23
N ARG A 89 -7.70 -17.93 6.83
CA ARG A 89 -7.89 -18.33 8.23
C ARG A 89 -7.60 -17.18 9.19
N LEU A 90 -6.51 -16.44 8.95
CA LEU A 90 -6.14 -15.28 9.78
C LEU A 90 -7.19 -14.16 9.72
N ALA A 91 -7.73 -13.88 8.52
CA ALA A 91 -8.81 -12.91 8.37
C ALA A 91 -10.06 -13.34 9.14
N GLN A 92 -10.43 -14.62 9.07
CA GLN A 92 -11.55 -15.17 9.85
C GLN A 92 -11.34 -15.02 11.36
N GLU A 93 -10.14 -15.34 11.87
CA GLU A 93 -9.80 -15.16 13.29
C GLU A 93 -9.90 -13.69 13.73
N LEU A 94 -9.34 -12.76 12.95
CA LEU A 94 -9.39 -11.33 13.26
C LEU A 94 -10.83 -10.82 13.34
N VAL A 95 -11.68 -11.25 12.41
CA VAL A 95 -13.08 -10.81 12.34
C VAL A 95 -13.94 -11.46 13.43
N THR A 96 -13.83 -12.79 13.62
CA THR A 96 -14.77 -13.53 14.49
C THR A 96 -14.34 -13.60 15.95
N ARG A 97 -13.03 -13.64 16.22
CA ARG A 97 -12.48 -13.75 17.57
C ARG A 97 -12.02 -12.42 18.13
N ASP A 98 -11.26 -11.66 17.32
CA ASP A 98 -10.66 -10.41 17.77
C ASP A 98 -11.60 -9.22 17.56
N HIS A 99 -12.67 -9.38 16.75
CA HIS A 99 -13.71 -8.38 16.46
C HIS A 99 -13.13 -7.07 15.94
N VAL A 100 -12.24 -7.15 14.92
CA VAL A 100 -11.65 -5.98 14.29
C VAL A 100 -12.68 -5.19 13.47
N GLN A 101 -12.57 -3.87 13.46
CA GLN A 101 -13.43 -2.98 12.67
C GLN A 101 -12.87 -2.73 11.26
N PHE A 102 -11.57 -2.99 11.04
CA PHE A 102 -10.90 -2.89 9.76
C PHE A 102 -9.92 -4.04 9.58
N LEU A 103 -9.72 -4.43 8.32
CA LEU A 103 -8.58 -5.24 7.87
C LEU A 103 -7.67 -4.35 7.01
N ILE A 104 -6.35 -4.46 7.18
CA ILE A 104 -5.38 -3.68 6.41
C ILE A 104 -4.12 -4.49 6.14
N GLY A 105 -3.39 -4.11 5.10
CA GLY A 105 -2.10 -4.70 4.76
C GLY A 105 -2.16 -5.56 3.50
N VAL A 106 -1.61 -6.72 3.61
CA VAL A 106 -1.41 -7.83 2.69
C VAL A 106 -0.41 -7.54 1.56
N VAL A 107 0.67 -8.33 1.57
CA VAL A 107 1.72 -8.27 0.54
C VAL A 107 1.22 -8.90 -0.77
N TRP A 108 0.61 -10.07 -0.69
CA TRP A 108 0.40 -10.96 -1.83
C TRP A 108 -1.03 -10.89 -2.38
N THR A 109 -1.15 -10.74 -3.70
CA THR A 109 -2.46 -10.77 -4.38
C THR A 109 -3.25 -12.06 -4.11
N PRO A 110 -2.67 -13.28 -4.14
CA PRO A 110 -3.41 -14.49 -3.78
C PRO A 110 -4.01 -14.45 -2.37
N CYS A 111 -3.29 -13.88 -1.41
CA CYS A 111 -3.78 -13.69 -0.05
C CYS A 111 -4.91 -12.67 0.01
N GLY A 112 -4.75 -11.53 -0.67
CA GLY A 112 -5.80 -10.51 -0.76
C GLY A 112 -7.09 -11.03 -1.39
N LEU A 113 -6.99 -11.82 -2.46
CA LEU A 113 -8.14 -12.49 -3.09
C LEU A 113 -8.87 -13.43 -2.11
N ALA A 114 -8.12 -14.14 -1.25
CA ALA A 114 -8.69 -15.04 -0.25
C ALA A 114 -9.32 -14.29 0.95
N ILE A 115 -8.87 -13.08 1.25
CA ILE A 115 -9.42 -12.21 2.30
C ILE A 115 -10.73 -11.53 1.86
N CYS A 116 -10.86 -11.14 0.59
CA CYS A 116 -12.03 -10.42 0.09
C CYS A 116 -13.39 -11.07 0.42
N PRO A 117 -13.59 -12.38 0.26
CA PRO A 117 -14.84 -13.04 0.65
C PRO A 117 -15.14 -12.92 2.16
N ILE A 118 -14.12 -13.01 3.00
CA ILE A 118 -14.26 -12.86 4.46
C ILE A 118 -14.68 -11.43 4.82
N ALA A 119 -14.02 -10.43 4.22
CA ALA A 119 -14.38 -9.02 4.36
C ALA A 119 -15.83 -8.74 3.93
N ASN A 120 -16.28 -9.39 2.84
CA ASN A 120 -17.65 -9.29 2.33
C ASN A 120 -18.68 -9.87 3.30
N GLU A 121 -18.47 -11.11 3.74
CA GLU A 121 -19.39 -11.83 4.62
C GLU A 121 -19.53 -11.12 5.98
N ALA A 122 -18.40 -10.71 6.55
CA ALA A 122 -18.36 -10.03 7.83
C ALA A 122 -18.72 -8.54 7.77
N LYS A 123 -18.81 -7.97 6.58
CA LYS A 123 -18.96 -6.52 6.37
C LYS A 123 -17.88 -5.73 7.10
N VAL A 124 -16.62 -6.08 6.91
CA VAL A 124 -15.46 -5.38 7.49
C VAL A 124 -14.67 -4.73 6.37
N PRO A 125 -14.46 -3.40 6.37
CA PRO A 125 -13.64 -2.75 5.35
C PRO A 125 -12.22 -3.32 5.33
N PHE A 126 -11.75 -3.68 4.14
CA PHE A 126 -10.41 -4.20 3.88
C PHE A 126 -9.63 -3.24 2.99
N VAL A 127 -8.51 -2.72 3.49
CA VAL A 127 -7.62 -1.81 2.77
C VAL A 127 -6.36 -2.56 2.37
N SER A 128 -6.15 -2.71 1.06
CA SER A 128 -4.90 -3.28 0.53
C SER A 128 -3.83 -2.20 0.40
N THR A 129 -2.66 -2.45 0.99
CA THR A 129 -1.51 -1.53 0.97
C THR A 129 -0.35 -2.04 0.12
N ASN A 130 -0.48 -3.21 -0.51
CA ASN A 130 0.46 -3.69 -1.52
C ASN A 130 -0.19 -4.61 -2.57
N ALA A 131 -0.98 -5.61 -2.17
CA ALA A 131 -1.55 -6.57 -3.13
C ALA A 131 -2.23 -5.88 -4.32
N ALA A 132 -1.71 -6.08 -5.54
CA ALA A 132 -2.00 -5.28 -6.72
C ALA A 132 -3.09 -5.83 -7.65
N GLY A 133 -3.67 -7.02 -7.34
CA GLY A 133 -4.63 -7.71 -8.23
C GLY A 133 -5.84 -6.87 -8.62
N VAL A 134 -6.07 -6.70 -9.92
CA VAL A 134 -7.10 -5.80 -10.46
C VAL A 134 -8.53 -6.22 -10.17
N THR A 135 -8.76 -7.51 -9.89
CA THR A 135 -10.11 -8.05 -9.66
C THR A 135 -10.60 -7.91 -8.21
N MET A 136 -9.70 -7.64 -7.24
CA MET A 136 -10.04 -7.60 -5.81
C MET A 136 -11.24 -6.68 -5.48
N PRO A 137 -11.35 -5.45 -6.00
CA PRO A 137 -12.51 -4.59 -5.71
C PRO A 137 -13.85 -5.13 -6.21
N ARG A 138 -13.83 -6.08 -7.16
CA ARG A 138 -15.06 -6.71 -7.69
C ARG A 138 -15.60 -7.81 -6.79
N LEU A 139 -14.78 -8.33 -5.88
CA LEU A 139 -15.16 -9.42 -4.98
C LEU A 139 -15.96 -8.96 -3.76
N THR A 140 -15.85 -7.69 -3.39
CA THR A 140 -16.56 -7.13 -2.24
C THR A 140 -16.69 -5.61 -2.33
N PRO A 141 -17.84 -5.03 -1.92
CA PRO A 141 -17.97 -3.57 -1.77
C PRO A 141 -17.17 -3.00 -0.61
N TYR A 142 -16.66 -3.84 0.30
CA TYR A 142 -15.88 -3.48 1.48
C TYR A 142 -14.37 -3.44 1.22
N PHE A 143 -13.94 -3.40 -0.02
CA PHE A 143 -12.53 -3.27 -0.41
C PHE A 143 -12.18 -1.84 -0.80
N ALA A 144 -10.98 -1.39 -0.42
CA ALA A 144 -10.30 -0.23 -0.98
C ALA A 144 -8.80 -0.51 -1.11
N ARG A 145 -8.11 0.27 -1.94
CA ARG A 145 -6.67 0.14 -2.16
C ARG A 145 -5.98 1.48 -2.03
N THR A 146 -4.92 1.55 -1.24
CA THR A 146 -4.03 2.70 -1.19
C THR A 146 -2.67 2.44 -1.86
N SER A 147 -2.39 1.21 -2.30
CA SER A 147 -1.19 0.89 -3.07
C SER A 147 -1.33 1.28 -4.56
N PHE A 148 -1.25 0.33 -5.45
CA PHE A 148 -1.36 0.52 -6.90
C PHE A 148 -1.88 -0.76 -7.56
N THR A 149 -2.20 -0.71 -8.85
CA THR A 149 -2.30 -1.91 -9.69
C THR A 149 -1.09 -1.97 -10.62
N LEU A 150 -0.71 -3.16 -11.03
CA LEU A 150 0.41 -3.29 -11.98
C LEU A 150 0.10 -2.64 -13.33
N TRP A 151 -1.18 -2.56 -13.68
CA TRP A 151 -1.60 -1.83 -14.88
C TRP A 151 -1.34 -0.33 -14.79
N GLN A 152 -1.48 0.27 -13.59
CA GLN A 152 -1.18 1.70 -13.40
C GLN A 152 0.28 2.03 -13.65
N VAL A 153 1.20 1.13 -13.32
CA VAL A 153 2.65 1.39 -13.45
C VAL A 153 3.29 0.76 -14.68
N ALA A 154 2.89 -0.45 -15.08
CA ALA A 154 3.54 -1.15 -16.19
C ALA A 154 3.07 -0.68 -17.58
N LEU A 155 1.79 -0.29 -17.74
CA LEU A 155 1.32 0.26 -19.03
C LEU A 155 2.03 1.58 -19.39
N PRO A 156 2.16 2.56 -18.49
CA PRO A 156 2.87 3.80 -18.77
C PRO A 156 4.33 3.59 -19.18
N ILE A 157 5.08 2.70 -18.50
CA ILE A 157 6.49 2.46 -18.85
C ILE A 157 6.63 1.75 -20.20
N GLY A 158 5.68 0.87 -20.56
CA GLY A 158 5.62 0.26 -21.88
C GLY A 158 5.45 1.30 -22.97
N LYS A 159 4.48 2.20 -22.81
CA LYS A 159 4.24 3.31 -23.74
C LYS A 159 5.43 4.25 -23.82
N TRP A 160 6.00 4.62 -22.68
CA TRP A 160 7.19 5.46 -22.60
C TRP A 160 8.37 4.84 -23.37
N ALA A 161 8.65 3.55 -23.16
CA ALA A 161 9.75 2.88 -23.85
C ALA A 161 9.58 2.91 -25.38
N ALA A 162 8.39 2.60 -25.91
CA ALA A 162 8.14 2.65 -27.34
C ALA A 162 8.30 4.07 -27.92
N GLN A 163 7.84 5.09 -27.20
CA GLN A 163 7.95 6.51 -27.58
C GLN A 163 9.39 7.03 -27.53
N HIS A 164 10.27 6.40 -26.72
CA HIS A 164 11.68 6.77 -26.58
C HIS A 164 12.63 5.93 -27.48
N GLY A 165 12.08 5.31 -28.53
CA GLY A 165 12.87 4.72 -29.62
C GLY A 165 13.12 3.23 -29.51
N TYR A 166 12.69 2.57 -28.42
CA TYR A 166 12.75 1.10 -28.33
C TYR A 166 11.69 0.49 -29.26
N LYS A 167 12.07 -0.48 -30.08
CA LYS A 167 11.18 -1.10 -31.08
C LYS A 167 10.90 -2.56 -30.82
N ARG A 168 11.83 -3.25 -30.16
CA ARG A 168 11.76 -4.69 -29.93
C ARG A 168 11.93 -4.98 -28.45
N ALA A 169 10.88 -5.46 -27.79
CA ALA A 169 10.90 -5.79 -26.37
C ALA A 169 10.84 -7.30 -26.13
N TYR A 170 11.55 -7.73 -25.10
CA TYR A 170 11.39 -9.04 -24.48
C TYR A 170 10.77 -8.88 -23.10
N VAL A 171 9.81 -9.74 -22.73
CA VAL A 171 9.11 -9.67 -21.45
C VAL A 171 9.53 -10.84 -20.57
N ALA A 172 10.04 -10.57 -19.36
CA ALA A 172 10.44 -11.58 -18.40
C ALA A 172 9.80 -11.26 -17.04
N VAL A 173 8.94 -12.13 -16.53
CA VAL A 173 8.13 -11.88 -15.35
C VAL A 173 8.06 -13.10 -14.43
N SER A 174 7.79 -12.87 -13.13
CA SER A 174 7.48 -13.97 -12.20
C SER A 174 6.17 -14.66 -12.56
N ASP A 175 6.15 -16.00 -12.47
CA ASP A 175 5.02 -16.86 -12.88
C ASP A 175 3.94 -16.92 -11.80
N PHE A 176 3.19 -15.82 -11.68
CA PHE A 176 1.97 -15.71 -10.88
C PHE A 176 1.15 -14.51 -11.34
N ALA A 177 -0.10 -14.38 -10.86
CA ALA A 177 -1.04 -13.39 -11.40
C ALA A 177 -0.48 -11.96 -11.52
N PRO A 178 0.16 -11.34 -10.51
CA PRO A 178 0.77 -10.02 -10.64
C PRO A 178 1.85 -9.92 -11.72
N GLY A 179 2.70 -10.96 -11.87
CA GLY A 179 3.72 -10.97 -12.93
C GLY A 179 3.10 -10.97 -14.33
N HIS A 180 2.07 -11.76 -14.53
CA HIS A 180 1.32 -11.78 -15.80
C HIS A 180 0.60 -10.44 -16.03
N GLU A 181 -0.06 -9.86 -15.02
CA GLU A 181 -0.67 -8.53 -15.12
C GLU A 181 0.36 -7.45 -15.50
N ALA A 182 1.57 -7.49 -14.92
CA ALA A 182 2.65 -6.57 -15.27
C ALA A 182 3.12 -6.75 -16.74
N GLY A 183 3.30 -8.00 -17.15
CA GLY A 183 3.69 -8.34 -18.53
C GLY A 183 2.66 -7.92 -19.56
N ASP A 184 1.38 -8.17 -19.29
CA ASP A 184 0.27 -7.81 -20.17
C ASP A 184 0.12 -6.28 -20.28
N ALA A 185 0.20 -5.58 -19.16
CA ALA A 185 0.13 -4.13 -19.12
C ALA A 185 1.29 -3.47 -19.87
N PHE A 186 2.53 -3.94 -19.64
CA PHE A 186 3.69 -3.49 -20.40
C PHE A 186 3.53 -3.76 -21.89
N THR A 187 3.15 -5.00 -22.26
CA THR A 187 2.93 -5.41 -23.65
C THR A 187 1.93 -4.48 -24.33
N LYS A 188 0.78 -4.22 -23.69
CA LYS A 188 -0.21 -3.30 -24.23
C LYS A 188 0.34 -1.89 -24.41
N GLY A 189 0.98 -1.32 -23.40
CA GLY A 189 1.56 0.02 -23.50
C GLY A 189 2.63 0.11 -24.59
N PHE A 190 3.48 -0.89 -24.70
CA PHE A 190 4.57 -0.94 -25.68
C PHE A 190 4.04 -1.10 -27.11
N THR A 191 3.08 -1.97 -27.33
CA THR A 191 2.48 -2.20 -28.66
C THR A 191 1.60 -1.03 -29.10
N ASP A 192 0.82 -0.44 -28.22
CA ASP A 192 0.05 0.80 -28.48
C ASP A 192 0.99 1.97 -28.84
N GLY A 193 2.21 1.98 -28.29
CA GLY A 193 3.27 2.93 -28.60
C GLY A 193 4.02 2.65 -29.92
N GLY A 194 3.68 1.57 -30.63
CA GLY A 194 4.27 1.16 -31.92
C GLY A 194 5.48 0.24 -31.78
N GLY A 195 5.71 -0.37 -30.62
CA GLY A 195 6.74 -1.40 -30.41
C GLY A 195 6.25 -2.81 -30.72
N THR A 196 7.16 -3.79 -30.74
CA THR A 196 6.89 -5.20 -31.00
C THR A 196 7.46 -6.07 -29.89
N ILE A 197 6.66 -6.98 -29.34
CA ILE A 197 7.15 -8.00 -28.41
C ILE A 197 7.74 -9.15 -29.22
N ILE A 198 9.03 -9.46 -29.00
CA ILE A 198 9.78 -10.49 -29.74
C ILE A 198 9.91 -11.79 -28.97
N GLY A 199 9.47 -11.83 -27.73
CA GLY A 199 9.45 -13.00 -26.89
C GLY A 199 9.06 -12.70 -25.47
N ASN A 200 8.67 -13.72 -24.74
CA ASN A 200 8.36 -13.65 -23.32
C ASN A 200 8.82 -14.90 -22.57
N VAL A 201 8.97 -14.77 -21.27
CA VAL A 201 9.27 -15.88 -20.37
C VAL A 201 8.73 -15.59 -18.98
N ALA A 202 8.20 -16.62 -18.33
CA ALA A 202 7.84 -16.58 -16.92
C ALA A 202 8.80 -17.50 -16.13
N PHE A 203 9.24 -17.05 -14.96
CA PHE A 203 10.12 -17.81 -14.07
C PHE A 203 9.43 -18.05 -12.72
N PRO A 204 9.75 -19.16 -12.04
CA PRO A 204 9.09 -19.53 -10.78
C PRO A 204 9.11 -18.39 -9.76
N LEU A 205 8.00 -18.20 -9.05
CA LEU A 205 7.92 -17.21 -7.96
C LEU A 205 8.83 -17.59 -6.78
N GLN A 206 8.93 -18.88 -6.47
CA GLN A 206 9.72 -19.35 -5.33
C GLN A 206 11.10 -19.83 -5.79
N ASN A 207 12.16 -19.35 -5.13
CA ASN A 207 13.56 -19.72 -5.38
C ASN A 207 13.94 -19.68 -6.87
N PRO A 208 13.70 -18.60 -7.61
CA PRO A 208 13.97 -18.54 -9.02
C PRO A 208 15.48 -18.59 -9.30
N ASP A 209 15.89 -19.44 -10.25
CA ASP A 209 17.17 -19.28 -10.94
C ASP A 209 16.93 -18.38 -12.16
N PHE A 210 17.36 -17.13 -12.08
CA PHE A 210 17.13 -16.14 -13.14
C PHE A 210 18.00 -16.37 -14.38
N VAL A 211 19.15 -17.06 -14.24
CA VAL A 211 20.17 -17.15 -15.27
C VAL A 211 19.64 -17.76 -16.59
N PRO A 212 18.98 -18.93 -16.62
CA PRO A 212 18.53 -19.54 -17.87
C PRO A 212 17.44 -18.72 -18.57
N PHE A 213 16.63 -17.98 -17.81
CA PHE A 213 15.56 -17.13 -18.36
C PHE A 213 16.11 -15.84 -18.97
N LEU A 214 17.02 -15.17 -18.27
CA LEU A 214 17.66 -13.95 -18.75
C LEU A 214 18.64 -14.24 -19.90
N GLN A 215 19.23 -15.44 -19.96
CA GLN A 215 20.03 -15.86 -21.11
C GLN A 215 19.18 -15.92 -22.40
N ARG A 216 17.94 -16.46 -22.31
CA ARG A 216 17.01 -16.47 -23.45
C ARG A 216 16.68 -15.04 -23.92
N ALA A 217 16.46 -14.13 -22.98
CA ALA A 217 16.23 -12.72 -23.29
C ALA A 217 17.47 -12.11 -24.00
N LYS A 218 18.68 -12.40 -23.52
CA LYS A 218 19.93 -11.96 -24.13
C LYS A 218 20.10 -12.50 -25.57
N ASP A 219 19.82 -13.78 -25.80
CA ASP A 219 19.94 -14.44 -27.09
C ASP A 219 18.95 -13.90 -28.14
N ALA A 220 17.77 -13.45 -27.70
CA ALA A 220 16.76 -12.81 -28.53
C ALA A 220 17.15 -11.40 -29.01
N LYS A 221 18.19 -10.79 -28.40
CA LYS A 221 18.72 -9.45 -28.74
C LYS A 221 17.62 -8.38 -28.84
N PRO A 222 16.82 -8.16 -27.78
CA PRO A 222 15.85 -7.09 -27.76
C PRO A 222 16.55 -5.73 -27.60
N ASP A 223 15.88 -4.64 -27.99
CA ASP A 223 16.31 -3.29 -27.63
C ASP A 223 16.07 -3.01 -26.15
N VAL A 224 14.97 -3.57 -25.62
CA VAL A 224 14.55 -3.40 -24.22
C VAL A 224 14.04 -4.72 -23.64
N LEU A 225 14.43 -4.98 -22.39
CA LEU A 225 13.92 -6.07 -21.57
C LEU A 225 13.01 -5.47 -20.50
N PHE A 226 11.73 -5.82 -20.52
CA PHE A 226 10.88 -5.63 -19.36
C PHE A 226 11.10 -6.78 -18.39
N LEU A 227 11.67 -6.48 -17.24
CA LEU A 227 11.99 -7.46 -16.20
C LEU A 227 11.18 -7.14 -14.96
N TRP A 228 10.24 -8.01 -14.61
CA TRP A 228 9.42 -7.82 -13.41
C TRP A 228 9.56 -8.97 -12.43
N VAL A 229 9.83 -8.63 -11.19
CA VAL A 229 9.87 -9.49 -10.00
C VAL A 229 9.20 -8.76 -8.85
N PRO A 230 8.68 -9.46 -7.83
CA PRO A 230 8.31 -8.82 -6.58
C PRO A 230 9.47 -8.02 -5.98
N ALA A 231 9.17 -6.91 -5.34
CA ALA A 231 10.15 -6.13 -4.59
C ALA A 231 10.90 -6.97 -3.53
N GLY A 232 11.93 -6.39 -2.94
CA GLY A 232 12.73 -7.03 -1.90
C GLY A 232 13.87 -7.93 -2.44
N PRO A 233 14.25 -9.01 -1.75
CA PRO A 233 15.44 -9.79 -2.07
C PRO A 233 15.49 -10.39 -3.49
N GLN A 234 14.32 -10.72 -4.08
CA GLN A 234 14.27 -11.23 -5.46
C GLN A 234 14.69 -10.17 -6.48
N ALA A 235 14.39 -8.92 -6.25
CA ALA A 235 14.81 -7.81 -7.10
C ALA A 235 16.35 -7.72 -7.15
N THR A 236 17.01 -7.80 -6.00
CA THR A 236 18.47 -7.82 -5.91
C THR A 236 19.07 -9.03 -6.62
N GLN A 237 18.47 -10.21 -6.48
CA GLN A 237 18.92 -11.44 -7.16
C GLN A 237 18.77 -11.35 -8.68
N ALA A 238 17.65 -10.83 -9.18
CA ALA A 238 17.40 -10.61 -10.60
C ALA A 238 18.41 -9.62 -11.20
N MET A 239 18.69 -8.52 -10.50
CA MET A 239 19.69 -7.54 -10.92
C MET A 239 21.09 -8.10 -10.91
N LYS A 240 21.43 -8.97 -9.94
CA LYS A 240 22.70 -9.69 -9.94
C LYS A 240 22.84 -10.58 -11.17
N ALA A 241 21.83 -11.39 -11.49
CA ALA A 241 21.84 -12.25 -12.67
C ALA A 241 21.95 -11.45 -13.98
N TYR A 242 21.25 -10.31 -14.07
CA TYR A 242 21.39 -9.37 -15.19
C TYR A 242 22.83 -8.89 -15.38
N ASN A 243 23.50 -8.52 -14.29
CA ASN A 243 24.91 -8.09 -14.32
C ASN A 243 25.85 -9.24 -14.71
N ASP A 244 25.71 -10.40 -14.05
CA ASP A 244 26.62 -11.55 -14.25
C ASP A 244 26.55 -12.09 -15.68
N LEU A 245 25.39 -12.02 -16.31
CA LEU A 245 25.20 -12.36 -17.72
C LEU A 245 25.71 -11.28 -18.69
N GLY A 246 26.12 -10.11 -18.20
CA GLY A 246 26.60 -9.01 -19.01
C GLY A 246 25.57 -8.44 -19.99
N LEU A 247 24.28 -8.43 -19.63
CA LEU A 247 23.22 -7.93 -20.51
C LEU A 247 23.42 -6.45 -20.84
N LYS A 248 23.91 -5.66 -19.88
CA LYS A 248 24.26 -4.25 -20.11
C LYS A 248 25.31 -4.07 -21.21
N ASN A 249 26.35 -4.91 -21.20
CA ASN A 249 27.38 -4.89 -22.22
C ASN A 249 26.86 -5.38 -23.59
N ALA A 250 25.86 -6.25 -23.59
CA ALA A 250 25.14 -6.69 -24.79
C ALA A 250 24.14 -5.66 -25.32
N LYS A 251 24.08 -4.46 -24.71
CA LYS A 251 23.16 -3.34 -25.03
C LYS A 251 21.68 -3.68 -24.86
N VAL A 252 21.36 -4.63 -23.99
CA VAL A 252 19.98 -4.91 -23.58
C VAL A 252 19.62 -3.95 -22.44
N THR A 253 18.82 -2.95 -22.75
CA THR A 253 18.34 -2.00 -21.73
C THR A 253 17.22 -2.63 -20.91
N VAL A 254 17.27 -2.51 -19.59
CA VAL A 254 16.14 -2.92 -18.73
C VAL A 254 15.24 -1.73 -18.46
N VAL A 255 13.94 -1.96 -18.58
CA VAL A 255 12.88 -1.12 -17.99
C VAL A 255 11.99 -1.97 -17.10
N SER A 256 11.41 -1.36 -16.08
CA SER A 256 10.57 -2.09 -15.12
C SER A 256 9.60 -1.16 -14.40
N THR A 257 8.84 -1.74 -13.46
CA THR A 257 8.15 -0.98 -12.43
C THR A 257 9.06 -0.76 -11.22
N GLN A 258 8.57 -0.03 -10.22
CA GLN A 258 9.28 0.25 -8.97
C GLN A 258 9.74 -1.00 -8.22
N ASP A 259 9.10 -2.13 -8.46
CA ASP A 259 9.36 -3.40 -7.78
C ASP A 259 10.78 -3.93 -8.02
N LEU A 260 11.38 -3.65 -9.19
CA LEU A 260 12.72 -4.15 -9.51
C LEU A 260 13.84 -3.42 -8.78
N VAL A 261 13.66 -2.14 -8.47
CA VAL A 261 14.66 -1.29 -7.80
C VAL A 261 14.02 -0.45 -6.68
N PRO A 262 13.39 -1.10 -5.70
CA PRO A 262 12.82 -0.39 -4.56
C PRO A 262 13.93 0.27 -3.76
N ASP A 263 13.62 1.40 -3.12
CA ASP A 263 14.65 2.28 -2.52
C ASP A 263 15.47 1.57 -1.44
N GLU A 264 14.87 0.67 -0.65
CA GLU A 264 15.55 -0.08 0.41
C GLU A 264 16.55 -1.13 -0.13
N GLN A 265 16.37 -1.58 -1.39
CA GLN A 265 17.26 -2.57 -2.00
C GLN A 265 18.41 -1.95 -2.80
N LEU A 266 18.29 -0.68 -3.21
CA LEU A 266 19.35 -0.02 -4.00
C LEU A 266 20.74 -0.12 -3.38
N PRO A 267 20.96 0.03 -2.07
CA PRO A 267 22.30 -0.13 -1.46
C PRO A 267 22.91 -1.51 -1.63
N LEU A 268 22.08 -2.55 -1.82
CA LEU A 268 22.50 -3.94 -1.95
C LEU A 268 22.84 -4.34 -3.40
N MET A 269 22.45 -3.52 -4.38
CA MET A 269 22.61 -3.83 -5.81
C MET A 269 23.93 -3.31 -6.42
N GLY A 270 24.76 -2.62 -5.64
CA GLY A 270 25.97 -1.95 -6.15
C GLY A 270 25.62 -0.95 -7.25
N ASN A 271 26.47 -0.85 -8.29
CA ASN A 271 26.23 0.06 -9.42
C ASN A 271 25.42 -0.57 -10.57
N THR A 272 24.94 -1.80 -10.41
CA THR A 272 24.24 -2.52 -11.46
C THR A 272 23.02 -1.76 -11.99
N PRO A 273 22.13 -1.18 -11.13
CA PRO A 273 20.93 -0.50 -11.60
C PRO A 273 21.18 0.92 -12.12
N LEU A 274 22.40 1.46 -12.05
CA LEU A 274 22.67 2.84 -12.48
C LEU A 274 22.25 3.08 -13.93
N GLY A 275 21.39 4.07 -14.15
CA GLY A 275 20.80 4.43 -15.42
C GLY A 275 19.53 3.68 -15.78
N LEU A 276 19.08 2.72 -14.97
CA LEU A 276 17.85 1.95 -15.19
C LEU A 276 16.63 2.87 -15.07
N ILE A 277 15.68 2.67 -16.00
CA ILE A 277 14.44 3.45 -16.04
C ILE A 277 13.28 2.62 -15.49
N THR A 278 12.52 3.19 -14.58
CA THR A 278 11.32 2.55 -14.02
C THR A 278 10.15 3.52 -13.98
N SER A 279 8.96 2.96 -13.87
CA SER A 279 7.77 3.67 -13.42
C SER A 279 7.43 3.32 -11.98
N GLY A 280 6.89 4.25 -11.25
CA GLY A 280 6.49 4.00 -9.87
C GLY A 280 5.71 5.15 -9.27
N THR A 281 5.26 4.97 -8.05
CA THR A 281 4.38 5.92 -7.35
C THR A 281 5.11 6.74 -6.29
N TYR A 282 6.29 6.29 -5.85
CA TYR A 282 7.06 6.90 -4.78
C TYR A 282 8.56 6.73 -4.96
N THR A 283 9.32 7.62 -4.38
CA THR A 283 10.77 7.47 -4.10
C THR A 283 11.17 8.38 -2.93
N THR A 284 12.13 7.92 -2.14
CA THR A 284 12.73 8.71 -1.05
C THR A 284 13.42 9.98 -1.54
N ALA A 285 13.89 10.01 -2.78
CA ALA A 285 14.54 11.16 -3.40
C ALA A 285 13.58 12.31 -3.79
N ALA A 286 12.27 12.09 -3.70
CA ALA A 286 11.27 13.08 -4.12
C ALA A 286 11.34 14.36 -3.26
N ASN A 287 11.45 15.50 -3.93
CA ASN A 287 11.58 16.79 -3.27
C ASN A 287 10.20 17.42 -2.93
N ARG A 288 9.35 16.68 -2.21
CA ARG A 288 8.04 17.16 -1.73
C ARG A 288 8.12 17.48 -0.24
N PRO A 289 7.49 18.56 0.26
CA PRO A 289 7.45 18.87 1.69
C PRO A 289 6.91 17.72 2.54
N ALA A 290 5.83 17.06 2.09
CA ALA A 290 5.25 15.91 2.79
C ALA A 290 6.22 14.73 2.86
N ASN A 291 6.96 14.43 1.78
CA ASN A 291 7.98 13.38 1.80
C ASN A 291 9.11 13.70 2.79
N LYS A 292 9.57 14.95 2.83
CA LYS A 292 10.58 15.36 3.80
C LYS A 292 10.12 15.20 5.25
N ALA A 293 8.86 15.54 5.53
CA ALA A 293 8.25 15.35 6.85
C ALA A 293 8.14 13.87 7.22
N PHE A 294 7.68 13.03 6.28
CA PHE A 294 7.62 11.58 6.44
C PHE A 294 9.00 10.99 6.73
N LEU A 295 10.02 11.31 5.92
CA LEU A 295 11.37 10.83 6.10
C LEU A 295 12.01 11.31 7.43
N ALA A 296 11.69 12.53 7.87
CA ALA A 296 12.14 13.01 9.18
C ALA A 296 11.51 12.21 10.33
N ALA A 297 10.21 11.90 10.24
CA ALA A 297 9.53 11.05 11.22
C ALA A 297 10.06 9.62 11.20
N TRP A 298 10.26 9.05 10.00
CA TRP A 298 10.82 7.72 9.79
C TRP A 298 12.23 7.59 10.41
N ASN A 299 13.14 8.52 10.07
CA ASN A 299 14.50 8.51 10.57
C ASN A 299 14.57 8.70 12.09
N LYS A 300 13.66 9.48 12.65
CA LYS A 300 13.56 9.65 14.11
C LYS A 300 13.14 8.35 14.80
N GLU A 301 12.27 7.60 14.19
CA GLU A 301 11.72 6.37 14.78
C GLU A 301 12.62 5.16 14.56
N TYR A 302 13.07 4.95 13.32
CA TYR A 302 13.74 3.72 12.90
C TYR A 302 15.24 3.92 12.59
N GLY A 303 15.71 5.16 12.57
CA GLY A 303 17.10 5.49 12.22
C GLY A 303 17.33 5.60 10.71
N ASN A 304 18.47 6.21 10.34
CA ASN A 304 18.81 6.50 8.94
C ASN A 304 19.28 5.27 8.14
N ALA A 305 19.50 4.14 8.79
CA ALA A 305 19.93 2.90 8.13
C ALA A 305 18.77 2.14 7.50
N LEU A 306 17.57 2.28 8.05
CA LEU A 306 16.36 1.71 7.49
C LEU A 306 15.77 2.70 6.49
N ILE A 307 15.72 2.31 5.22
CA ILE A 307 15.24 3.15 4.12
C ILE A 307 13.82 2.73 3.81
N PRO A 308 12.82 3.63 3.87
CA PRO A 308 11.45 3.27 3.51
C PRO A 308 11.30 3.11 2.00
N ASP A 309 10.37 2.27 1.58
CA ASP A 309 9.97 2.12 0.21
C ASP A 309 8.51 2.55 -0.04
N PHE A 310 7.99 2.23 -1.23
CA PHE A 310 6.61 2.54 -1.58
C PHE A 310 5.59 1.80 -0.68
N MET A 311 5.89 0.59 -0.18
CA MET A 311 4.97 -0.16 0.69
C MET A 311 4.78 0.52 2.04
N ALA A 312 5.85 1.13 2.58
CA ALA A 312 5.77 1.93 3.80
C ALA A 312 4.86 3.15 3.60
N VAL A 313 4.98 3.85 2.46
CA VAL A 313 4.15 5.02 2.15
C VAL A 313 2.72 4.65 1.81
N ASP A 314 2.51 3.57 1.06
CA ASP A 314 1.17 3.05 0.74
C ASP A 314 0.40 2.68 2.01
N SER A 315 1.11 2.15 3.01
CA SER A 315 0.59 1.78 4.33
C SER A 315 0.34 2.99 5.22
N TRP A 316 1.23 3.97 5.20
CA TRP A 316 1.04 5.28 5.83
C TRP A 316 -0.25 5.94 5.34
N ASP A 317 -0.46 5.99 4.02
CA ASP A 317 -1.67 6.55 3.42
C ASP A 317 -2.92 5.73 3.74
N GLY A 318 -2.81 4.40 3.80
CA GLY A 318 -3.89 3.53 4.23
C GLY A 318 -4.34 3.83 5.66
N MET A 319 -3.39 4.03 6.56
CA MET A 319 -3.71 4.38 7.95
C MET A 319 -4.27 5.80 8.06
N ASN A 320 -3.76 6.77 7.27
CA ASN A 320 -4.33 8.12 7.17
C ASN A 320 -5.82 8.07 6.79
N MET A 321 -6.15 7.28 5.78
CA MET A 321 -7.54 7.08 5.35
C MET A 321 -8.43 6.52 6.47
N LEU A 322 -7.95 5.51 7.21
CA LEU A 322 -8.70 4.95 8.35
C LEU A 322 -8.85 5.94 9.49
N PHE A 323 -7.82 6.75 9.78
CA PHE A 323 -7.90 7.80 10.79
C PHE A 323 -8.94 8.86 10.41
N ASP A 324 -9.06 9.21 9.13
CA ASP A 324 -10.10 10.13 8.69
C ASP A 324 -11.51 9.57 8.87
N VAL A 325 -11.72 8.27 8.64
CA VAL A 325 -12.98 7.60 9.00
C VAL A 325 -13.25 7.73 10.50
N ILE A 326 -12.28 7.39 11.34
CA ILE A 326 -12.40 7.42 12.80
C ILE A 326 -12.69 8.86 13.29
N LYS A 327 -11.98 9.86 12.75
CA LYS A 327 -12.19 11.28 13.11
C LYS A 327 -13.59 11.76 12.74
N GLN A 328 -14.03 11.52 11.50
CA GLN A 328 -15.34 11.98 11.01
C GLN A 328 -16.51 11.34 11.77
N THR A 329 -16.34 10.08 12.17
CA THR A 329 -17.39 9.31 12.88
C THR A 329 -17.25 9.36 14.40
N LYS A 330 -16.19 9.99 14.91
CA LYS A 330 -15.84 9.99 16.34
C LYS A 330 -15.68 8.57 16.92
N GLY A 331 -15.20 7.64 16.09
CA GLY A 331 -15.01 6.23 16.44
C GLY A 331 -16.27 5.37 16.35
N LYS A 332 -17.44 5.93 16.02
CA LYS A 332 -18.71 5.19 15.96
C LYS A 332 -19.23 5.13 14.53
N PHE A 333 -19.10 3.97 13.90
CA PHE A 333 -19.48 3.78 12.50
C PHE A 333 -19.95 2.35 12.22
N THR A 334 -20.75 2.21 11.19
CA THR A 334 -20.98 0.95 10.52
C THR A 334 -19.98 0.78 9.36
N ALA A 335 -19.79 -0.44 8.86
CA ALA A 335 -18.95 -0.68 7.70
C ALA A 335 -19.39 0.15 6.48
N ASP A 336 -20.71 0.27 6.25
CA ASP A 336 -21.24 1.06 5.13
C ASP A 336 -20.92 2.55 5.28
N GLN A 337 -20.99 3.09 6.49
CA GLN A 337 -20.57 4.47 6.77
C GLN A 337 -19.07 4.66 6.54
N ALA A 338 -18.25 3.72 6.99
CA ALA A 338 -16.81 3.75 6.74
C ALA A 338 -16.51 3.73 5.24
N MET A 339 -17.13 2.81 4.47
CA MET A 339 -16.94 2.73 3.02
C MET A 339 -17.47 3.95 2.27
N ALA A 340 -18.54 4.60 2.76
CA ALA A 340 -19.04 5.85 2.18
C ALA A 340 -17.99 6.98 2.28
N ILE A 341 -17.26 7.06 3.40
CA ILE A 341 -16.16 8.02 3.60
C ILE A 341 -14.95 7.63 2.73
N ILE A 342 -14.54 6.35 2.78
CA ILE A 342 -13.39 5.82 2.02
C ILE A 342 -13.54 6.08 0.53
N LYS A 343 -14.71 5.88 -0.06
CA LYS A 343 -14.95 6.09 -1.50
C LYS A 343 -14.67 7.52 -1.99
N HIS A 344 -14.75 8.50 -1.11
CA HIS A 344 -14.53 9.91 -1.43
C HIS A 344 -13.29 10.49 -0.77
N TRP A 345 -12.47 9.61 -0.18
CA TRP A 345 -11.24 10.03 0.48
C TRP A 345 -10.21 10.54 -0.51
N LYS A 346 -9.50 11.58 -0.10
CA LYS A 346 -8.39 12.18 -0.85
C LYS A 346 -7.39 12.82 0.11
N ASP A 347 -6.12 12.79 -0.28
CA ASP A 347 -5.05 13.51 0.39
C ASP A 347 -4.19 14.25 -0.64
N ALA A 348 -4.08 15.56 -0.48
CA ALA A 348 -3.22 16.40 -1.31
C ALA A 348 -1.76 16.40 -0.83
N ASN A 349 -1.51 15.91 0.38
CA ASN A 349 -0.24 16.01 1.10
C ASN A 349 0.39 14.64 1.42
N SER A 350 0.08 13.60 0.66
CA SER A 350 0.79 12.32 0.79
C SER A 350 2.28 12.49 0.43
N PRO A 351 3.19 11.73 1.05
CA PRO A 351 4.62 11.71 0.69
C PRO A 351 4.88 11.48 -0.80
N ARG A 352 4.00 10.73 -1.49
CA ARG A 352 4.09 10.46 -2.94
C ARG A 352 3.36 11.47 -3.83
N GLY A 353 2.80 12.55 -3.27
CA GLY A 353 2.02 13.56 -3.99
C GLY A 353 0.52 13.34 -3.83
N PRO A 354 -0.33 14.10 -4.55
CA PRO A 354 -1.78 14.03 -4.38
C PRO A 354 -2.34 12.66 -4.76
N ILE A 355 -3.23 12.15 -3.92
CA ILE A 355 -3.91 10.87 -4.09
C ILE A 355 -5.39 10.98 -3.77
N SER A 356 -6.19 10.10 -4.33
CA SER A 356 -7.61 9.95 -3.99
C SER A 356 -8.08 8.52 -4.27
N ILE A 357 -9.21 8.15 -3.71
CA ILE A 357 -9.89 6.90 -4.05
C ILE A 357 -10.87 7.17 -5.19
N ASP A 358 -10.84 6.34 -6.23
CA ASP A 358 -11.85 6.34 -7.27
C ASP A 358 -13.18 5.79 -6.69
N PRO A 359 -14.26 6.58 -6.66
CA PRO A 359 -15.50 6.17 -6.01
C PRO A 359 -16.17 4.95 -6.67
N ASP A 360 -15.90 4.71 -7.95
CA ASP A 360 -16.52 3.62 -8.70
C ASP A 360 -15.76 2.30 -8.50
N THR A 361 -14.43 2.35 -8.53
CA THR A 361 -13.58 1.16 -8.45
C THR A 361 -13.02 0.92 -7.06
N ARG A 362 -12.95 1.93 -6.20
CA ARG A 362 -12.30 1.93 -4.88
C ARG A 362 -10.79 1.67 -4.93
N ASP A 363 -10.20 1.83 -6.10
CA ASP A 363 -8.76 1.89 -6.26
C ASP A 363 -8.22 3.30 -6.07
N ILE A 364 -6.94 3.39 -5.79
CA ILE A 364 -6.22 4.65 -5.72
C ILE A 364 -6.16 5.34 -7.09
N VAL A 365 -6.31 6.66 -7.10
CA VAL A 365 -5.93 7.54 -8.21
C VAL A 365 -4.72 8.33 -7.76
N GLN A 366 -3.63 8.26 -8.51
CA GLN A 366 -2.35 8.79 -8.10
C GLN A 366 -1.48 9.17 -9.29
N ASN A 367 -0.42 9.93 -9.05
CA ASN A 367 0.60 10.15 -10.06
C ASN A 367 1.45 8.90 -10.25
N VAL A 368 1.85 8.64 -11.47
CA VAL A 368 2.90 7.68 -11.82
C VAL A 368 4.10 8.45 -12.34
N TYR A 369 5.25 8.20 -11.75
CA TYR A 369 6.50 8.88 -12.08
C TYR A 369 7.37 7.97 -12.92
N ILE A 370 7.96 8.52 -13.99
CA ILE A 370 9.06 7.86 -14.69
C ILE A 370 10.34 8.28 -13.97
N ARG A 371 11.11 7.29 -13.55
CA ARG A 371 12.26 7.47 -12.68
C ARG A 371 13.50 6.88 -13.32
N ARG A 372 14.65 7.45 -13.00
CA ARG A 372 15.96 6.91 -13.37
C ARG A 372 16.78 6.68 -12.11
N VAL A 373 17.47 5.55 -12.05
CA VAL A 373 18.45 5.32 -11.00
C VAL A 373 19.69 6.17 -11.28
N GLU A 374 19.96 7.12 -10.38
CA GLU A 374 21.07 8.07 -10.48
C GLU A 374 21.91 8.07 -9.20
N THR A 375 23.10 8.65 -9.27
CA THR A 375 23.90 8.90 -8.07
C THR A 375 23.56 10.28 -7.52
N VAL A 376 22.98 10.33 -6.32
CA VAL A 376 22.65 11.55 -5.60
C VAL A 376 23.42 11.56 -4.27
N ASN A 377 24.26 12.56 -4.05
CA ASN A 377 25.09 12.66 -2.84
C ASN A 377 25.91 11.38 -2.54
N GLY A 378 26.43 10.75 -3.60
CA GLY A 378 27.28 9.54 -3.50
C GLY A 378 26.51 8.23 -3.26
N LYS A 379 25.18 8.25 -3.27
CA LYS A 379 24.33 7.07 -3.14
C LYS A 379 23.40 6.92 -4.35
N LEU A 380 23.02 5.69 -4.67
CA LEU A 380 21.99 5.46 -5.68
C LEU A 380 20.62 5.90 -5.16
N ALA A 381 19.84 6.50 -6.03
CA ALA A 381 18.49 6.95 -5.77
C ALA A 381 17.63 6.85 -7.03
N ASN A 382 16.34 6.58 -6.86
CA ASN A 382 15.35 6.68 -7.93
C ASN A 382 14.95 8.15 -8.12
N VAL A 383 15.42 8.80 -9.17
CA VAL A 383 15.14 10.21 -9.46
C VAL A 383 13.98 10.33 -10.44
N GLU A 384 12.92 11.00 -10.02
CA GLU A 384 11.76 11.30 -10.87
C GLU A 384 12.14 12.36 -11.91
N PHE A 385 11.86 12.12 -13.18
CA PHE A 385 12.15 13.08 -14.24
C PHE A 385 10.95 13.35 -15.17
N ASP A 386 9.89 12.52 -15.08
CA ASP A 386 8.63 12.73 -15.77
C ASP A 386 7.47 12.28 -14.89
N THR A 387 6.27 12.85 -15.12
CA THR A 387 5.08 12.61 -14.31
C THR A 387 3.86 12.40 -15.18
N ILE A 388 3.17 11.30 -14.97
CA ILE A 388 1.86 11.02 -15.55
C ILE A 388 0.84 11.24 -14.44
N PRO A 389 0.06 12.35 -14.47
CA PRO A 389 -0.78 12.72 -13.35
C PRO A 389 -2.10 11.95 -13.30
N ASN A 390 -2.63 11.75 -12.09
CA ASN A 390 -3.98 11.26 -11.82
C ASN A 390 -4.33 9.95 -12.55
N VAL A 391 -3.41 8.99 -12.55
CA VAL A 391 -3.61 7.70 -13.22
C VAL A 391 -4.64 6.89 -12.44
N LYS A 392 -5.74 6.55 -13.10
CA LYS A 392 -6.71 5.53 -12.69
C LYS A 392 -6.21 4.14 -13.12
N ASP A 393 -6.86 3.07 -12.65
CA ASP A 393 -6.52 1.73 -13.11
C ASP A 393 -6.92 1.52 -14.59
N PRO A 394 -5.96 1.46 -15.53
CA PRO A 394 -6.28 1.32 -16.97
C PRO A 394 -6.99 0.00 -17.29
N TRP A 395 -6.77 -1.05 -16.50
CA TRP A 395 -7.46 -2.33 -16.71
C TRP A 395 -8.97 -2.18 -16.52
N LYS A 396 -9.40 -1.45 -15.49
CA LYS A 396 -10.82 -1.25 -15.22
C LYS A 396 -11.49 -0.31 -16.21
N GLU A 397 -10.74 0.65 -16.76
CA GLU A 397 -11.23 1.49 -17.86
C GLU A 397 -11.49 0.66 -19.12
N MET A 398 -10.65 -0.35 -19.42
CA MET A 398 -10.82 -1.28 -20.54
C MET A 398 -11.85 -2.38 -20.27
N HIS A 399 -12.09 -2.70 -19.00
CA HIS A 399 -12.99 -3.77 -18.55
C HIS A 399 -13.99 -3.20 -17.52
N PRO A 400 -14.92 -2.33 -17.92
CA PRO A 400 -15.90 -1.76 -17.00
C PRO A 400 -16.73 -2.89 -16.35
N ALA A 401 -17.18 -2.66 -15.10
CA ALA A 401 -18.12 -3.58 -14.46
C ALA A 401 -19.43 -3.57 -15.25
N GLN A 402 -19.97 -4.77 -15.49
CA GLN A 402 -21.26 -4.96 -16.14
C GLN A 402 -22.39 -4.62 -15.16
#